data_7dd1902058dc418ecd0b74b7feba054f
#
_entry.id   7dd1902058dc418ecd0b74b7feba054f
#
_cell.length_a   1.000
_cell.length_b   1.000
_cell.length_c   1.000
_cell.angle_alpha   90.00
_cell.angle_beta   90.00
_cell.angle_gamma   90.00
#
_symmetry.space_group_name_H-M   'P 1'
#
loop_
_entity.id
_entity.type
_entity.pdbx_description
1 polymer ?
#
loop_
_entity_poly.entity_id
_entity_poly.type
_entity_poly.pdbx_seq_one_letter_code
_entity_poly.pdbx_strand_id
1 'polypeptide(L)'
;MEYIEFNQTYEKEVIDLWNKCLLHDVISKEIFENKALFDENFDKYLTVLALDNNKVIGFLMATKRKFPYLERGLESEKAWINVFFVEEKYRNKGIGKTMHDIIIKKLKDTKKIIIASYSPNYFFYGVDIENYPESKPFLDKLGYVQGSNHYSMARDLHGFHFDEKSINKYQALLNKGYKFINFKYEYSLELLEFLKNEFGGGWKRNALIAMQKRKAEERIILVLDPNNKICGCANRAIDDNEMRFGPIGIGKDYRNEGIGSVLLNFCLLDMTKKGIYHMFFMTTDEDGKRYYERNGLHVIRTFVEYSKDI
;
A
#
# COMPACT_ATOMS: atom_id res chain seq x y z
N MET A 1 10.95 13.34 31.69
CA MET A 1 10.90 12.96 30.25
C MET A 1 11.92 11.84 30.04
N GLU A 2 11.48 10.71 29.54
CA GLU A 2 12.30 9.50 29.34
C GLU A 2 12.12 9.00 27.91
N TYR A 3 13.16 8.39 27.34
CA TYR A 3 13.11 7.75 26.03
C TYR A 3 13.53 6.29 26.19
N ILE A 4 12.60 5.38 25.89
CA ILE A 4 12.83 3.94 26.06
C ILE A 4 12.59 3.19 24.76
N GLU A 5 13.11 1.97 24.65
CA GLU A 5 12.74 1.04 23.59
C GLU A 5 11.33 0.52 23.81
N PHE A 6 10.69 0.12 22.71
CA PHE A 6 9.33 -0.43 22.77
C PHE A 6 9.28 -1.65 23.72
N ASN A 7 8.26 -1.63 24.57
CA ASN A 7 7.86 -2.76 25.39
C ASN A 7 6.37 -3.00 25.17
N GLN A 8 5.99 -4.24 24.99
CA GLN A 8 4.61 -4.61 24.67
C GLN A 8 3.59 -4.20 25.77
N THR A 9 4.05 -3.97 27.00
CA THR A 9 3.18 -3.43 28.06
C THR A 9 2.57 -2.06 27.70
N TYR A 10 3.24 -1.30 26.83
CA TYR A 10 2.75 0.00 26.33
C TYR A 10 1.93 -0.10 25.04
N GLU A 11 1.68 -1.30 24.49
CA GLU A 11 0.98 -1.49 23.21
C GLU A 11 -0.35 -0.74 23.17
N LYS A 12 -1.18 -0.90 24.19
CA LYS A 12 -2.48 -0.23 24.27
C LYS A 12 -2.33 1.30 24.27
N GLU A 13 -1.40 1.83 25.06
CA GLU A 13 -1.18 3.28 25.12
C GLU A 13 -0.65 3.84 23.79
N VAL A 14 0.20 3.08 23.09
CA VAL A 14 0.68 3.45 21.75
C VAL A 14 -0.47 3.53 20.76
N ILE A 15 -1.37 2.54 20.73
CA ILE A 15 -2.55 2.53 19.84
C ILE A 15 -3.51 3.67 20.19
N ASP A 16 -3.79 3.89 21.47
CA ASP A 16 -4.66 4.97 21.93
C ASP A 16 -4.07 6.35 21.52
N LEU A 17 -2.76 6.54 21.69
CA LEU A 17 -2.08 7.77 21.27
C LEU A 17 -2.00 7.90 19.74
N TRP A 18 -1.76 6.80 19.01
CA TRP A 18 -1.82 6.77 17.55
C TRP A 18 -3.15 7.29 17.05
N ASN A 19 -4.24 6.73 17.52
CA ASN A 19 -5.60 7.09 17.11
C ASN A 19 -5.99 8.53 17.51
N LYS A 20 -5.31 9.09 18.50
CA LYS A 20 -5.44 10.50 18.87
C LYS A 20 -4.62 11.44 17.99
N CYS A 21 -3.42 11.01 17.56
CA CYS A 21 -2.49 11.84 16.78
C CYS A 21 -2.71 11.73 15.27
N LEU A 22 -3.17 10.57 14.79
CA LEU A 22 -3.32 10.24 13.38
C LEU A 22 -4.79 9.95 13.06
N LEU A 23 -5.64 10.99 13.16
CA LEU A 23 -7.11 10.89 13.07
C LEU A 23 -7.61 10.34 11.73
N HIS A 24 -6.85 10.55 10.66
CA HIS A 24 -7.18 10.05 9.31
C HIS A 24 -6.66 8.63 9.06
N ASP A 25 -5.93 8.04 10.01
CA ASP A 25 -5.28 6.73 9.90
C ASP A 25 -5.38 5.94 11.20
N VAL A 26 -6.60 5.85 11.74
CA VAL A 26 -6.86 5.07 12.94
C VAL A 26 -6.60 3.58 12.71
N ILE A 27 -6.06 2.91 13.71
CA ILE A 27 -5.75 1.48 13.66
C ILE A 27 -6.38 0.71 14.80
N SER A 28 -6.67 -0.57 14.55
CA SER A 28 -7.01 -1.52 15.59
C SER A 28 -5.75 -2.18 16.16
N LYS A 29 -5.89 -2.85 17.30
CA LYS A 29 -4.85 -3.70 17.86
C LYS A 29 -4.37 -4.76 16.86
N GLU A 30 -5.30 -5.42 16.19
CA GLU A 30 -5.00 -6.43 15.18
C GLU A 30 -4.17 -5.86 14.01
N ILE A 31 -4.48 -4.67 13.53
CA ILE A 31 -3.70 -4.00 12.46
C ILE A 31 -2.28 -3.69 12.95
N PHE A 32 -2.14 -3.20 14.19
CA PHE A 32 -0.82 -2.91 14.78
C PHE A 32 0.00 -4.19 14.94
N GLU A 33 -0.58 -5.24 15.51
CA GLU A 33 0.09 -6.53 15.67
C GLU A 33 0.53 -7.11 14.31
N ASN A 34 -0.38 -7.17 13.33
CA ASN A 34 -0.10 -7.77 12.03
C ASN A 34 0.94 -7.00 11.20
N LYS A 35 0.93 -5.66 11.27
CA LYS A 35 1.83 -4.83 10.46
C LYS A 35 3.12 -4.41 11.16
N ALA A 36 3.16 -4.47 12.49
CA ALA A 36 4.35 -4.18 13.28
C ALA A 36 4.88 -5.43 13.97
N LEU A 37 4.22 -5.90 15.03
CA LEU A 37 4.80 -6.90 15.94
C LEU A 37 5.05 -8.26 15.27
N PHE A 38 4.22 -8.65 14.29
CA PHE A 38 4.34 -9.92 13.56
C PHE A 38 5.12 -9.78 12.24
N ASP A 39 5.69 -8.60 11.95
CA ASP A 39 6.65 -8.44 10.86
C ASP A 39 7.98 -9.10 11.25
N GLU A 40 8.53 -9.96 10.37
CA GLU A 40 9.80 -10.66 10.59
C GLU A 40 10.98 -9.70 10.84
N ASN A 41 10.85 -8.46 10.37
CA ASN A 41 11.86 -7.41 10.52
C ASN A 41 11.55 -6.44 11.68
N PHE A 42 10.49 -6.69 12.46
CA PHE A 42 10.23 -5.87 13.64
C PHE A 42 11.42 -5.90 14.60
N ASP A 43 11.80 -4.71 15.06
CA ASP A 43 12.89 -4.56 16.01
C ASP A 43 12.51 -3.55 17.10
N LYS A 44 12.32 -4.04 18.34
CA LYS A 44 12.10 -3.17 19.49
C LYS A 44 13.22 -2.15 19.69
N TYR A 45 14.46 -2.52 19.33
CA TYR A 45 15.63 -1.65 19.42
C TYR A 45 15.52 -0.44 18.47
N LEU A 46 14.82 -0.59 17.34
CA LEU A 46 14.53 0.47 16.37
C LEU A 46 13.14 1.12 16.59
N THR A 47 12.52 0.87 17.76
CA THR A 47 11.21 1.43 18.10
C THR A 47 11.32 2.17 19.43
N VAL A 48 11.05 3.49 19.42
CA VAL A 48 11.28 4.39 20.57
C VAL A 48 9.97 4.97 21.06
N LEU A 49 9.80 4.93 22.38
CA LEU A 49 8.74 5.63 23.11
C LEU A 49 9.33 6.84 23.82
N ALA A 50 8.63 7.97 23.76
CA ALA A 50 8.85 9.10 24.66
C ALA A 50 7.81 9.04 25.78
N LEU A 51 8.26 9.06 27.03
CA LEU A 51 7.42 9.00 28.23
C LEU A 51 7.49 10.30 29.01
N ASP A 52 6.35 10.73 29.56
CA ASP A 52 6.27 11.75 30.60
C ASP A 52 5.44 11.21 31.76
N ASN A 53 6.05 11.11 32.96
CA ASN A 53 5.43 10.49 34.14
C ASN A 53 4.85 9.08 33.82
N ASN A 54 5.64 8.23 33.18
CA ASN A 54 5.29 6.86 32.74
C ASN A 54 4.13 6.79 31.70
N LYS A 55 3.71 7.91 31.12
CA LYS A 55 2.69 7.96 30.07
C LYS A 55 3.35 8.13 28.71
N VAL A 56 2.89 7.36 27.71
CA VAL A 56 3.37 7.51 26.33
C VAL A 56 2.87 8.82 25.74
N ILE A 57 3.82 9.65 25.29
CA ILE A 57 3.57 10.96 24.67
C ILE A 57 4.12 11.07 23.24
N GLY A 58 4.90 10.08 22.81
CA GLY A 58 5.45 10.01 21.46
C GLY A 58 5.88 8.60 21.11
N PHE A 59 5.81 8.28 19.83
CA PHE A 59 6.15 6.99 19.25
C PHE A 59 6.88 7.18 17.93
N LEU A 60 7.96 6.43 17.74
CA LEU A 60 8.67 6.32 16.47
C LEU A 60 9.06 4.86 16.27
N MET A 61 8.62 4.28 15.14
CA MET A 61 8.99 2.93 14.73
C MET A 61 9.79 3.00 13.42
N ALA A 62 10.97 2.39 13.43
CA ALA A 62 11.78 2.21 12.24
C ALA A 62 12.04 0.73 11.97
N THR A 63 12.30 0.40 10.73
CA THR A 63 12.63 -0.96 10.27
C THR A 63 13.89 -0.93 9.43
N LYS A 64 14.80 -1.86 9.69
CA LYS A 64 15.91 -2.26 8.81
C LYS A 64 15.77 -3.76 8.58
N ARG A 65 15.82 -4.20 7.31
CA ARG A 65 15.60 -5.62 7.01
C ARG A 65 16.68 -6.50 7.58
N LYS A 66 16.27 -7.54 8.29
CA LYS A 66 17.07 -8.69 8.74
C LYS A 66 16.77 -9.91 7.86
N PHE A 67 15.54 -9.97 7.34
CA PHE A 67 15.05 -10.98 6.41
C PHE A 67 14.74 -10.34 5.06
N PRO A 68 15.12 -11.01 3.95
CA PRO A 68 14.93 -10.46 2.61
C PRO A 68 13.45 -10.42 2.21
N TYR A 69 13.09 -9.39 1.43
CA TYR A 69 11.76 -9.29 0.87
C TYR A 69 11.78 -9.58 -0.64
N LEU A 70 11.42 -10.81 -1.00
CA LEU A 70 11.33 -11.28 -2.38
C LEU A 70 12.64 -10.96 -3.17
N GLU A 71 12.49 -10.57 -4.44
CA GLU A 71 13.62 -10.19 -5.29
C GLU A 71 14.35 -8.90 -4.88
N ARG A 72 13.76 -8.09 -3.98
CA ARG A 72 14.43 -6.90 -3.43
C ARG A 72 15.56 -7.25 -2.46
N GLY A 73 15.54 -8.46 -1.93
CA GLY A 73 16.53 -8.89 -0.96
C GLY A 73 16.46 -8.11 0.36
N LEU A 74 17.61 -7.93 0.98
CA LEU A 74 17.72 -7.23 2.28
C LEU A 74 17.63 -5.72 2.16
N GLU A 75 17.94 -5.14 1.00
CA GLU A 75 18.09 -3.68 0.83
C GLU A 75 18.93 -3.08 1.98
N SER A 76 20.07 -3.70 2.29
CA SER A 76 20.87 -3.46 3.49
C SER A 76 21.33 -2.01 3.69
N GLU A 77 21.37 -1.23 2.61
CA GLU A 77 21.70 0.19 2.62
C GLU A 77 20.51 1.09 2.99
N LYS A 78 19.30 0.52 3.16
CA LYS A 78 18.08 1.26 3.45
C LYS A 78 17.52 0.95 4.82
N ALA A 79 16.86 1.95 5.41
CA ALA A 79 15.96 1.80 6.54
C ALA A 79 14.70 2.64 6.31
N TRP A 80 13.65 2.29 7.01
CA TRP A 80 12.36 2.98 6.92
C TRP A 80 11.95 3.48 8.30
N ILE A 81 11.49 4.72 8.39
CA ILE A 81 10.71 5.20 9.53
C ILE A 81 9.24 4.98 9.16
N ASN A 82 8.65 3.90 9.68
CA ASN A 82 7.32 3.43 9.30
C ASN A 82 6.22 4.36 9.79
N VAL A 83 6.39 4.88 11.01
CA VAL A 83 5.44 5.80 11.65
C VAL A 83 6.16 6.64 12.70
N PHE A 84 5.67 7.86 12.88
CA PHE A 84 6.27 8.82 13.78
C PHE A 84 5.25 9.87 14.22
N PHE A 85 5.02 10.01 15.52
CA PHE A 85 4.15 11.04 16.07
C PHE A 85 4.51 11.43 17.49
N VAL A 86 4.09 12.64 17.87
CA VAL A 86 4.15 13.19 19.23
C VAL A 86 2.81 13.80 19.56
N GLU A 87 2.30 13.57 20.78
CA GLU A 87 1.06 14.17 21.28
C GLU A 87 1.10 15.70 21.12
N GLU A 88 0.05 16.30 20.60
CA GLU A 88 0.00 17.70 20.19
C GLU A 88 0.54 18.68 21.25
N LYS A 89 0.08 18.56 22.49
CA LYS A 89 0.52 19.43 23.60
C LYS A 89 2.01 19.32 23.97
N TYR A 90 2.69 18.29 23.45
CA TYR A 90 4.14 18.06 23.63
C TYR A 90 4.96 18.39 22.38
N ARG A 91 4.32 18.79 21.27
CA ARG A 91 5.03 19.22 20.06
C ARG A 91 5.83 20.51 20.28
N ASN A 92 6.76 20.78 19.39
CA ASN A 92 7.65 21.95 19.41
C ASN A 92 8.56 22.05 20.64
N LYS A 93 8.75 20.98 21.42
CA LYS A 93 9.63 20.88 22.59
C LYS A 93 10.89 20.00 22.34
N GLY A 94 11.23 19.73 21.07
CA GLY A 94 12.38 18.94 20.69
C GLY A 94 12.22 17.42 20.79
N ILE A 95 11.08 16.90 21.31
CA ILE A 95 10.84 15.49 21.56
C ILE A 95 10.99 14.67 20.28
N GLY A 96 10.30 15.11 19.20
CA GLY A 96 10.41 14.42 17.91
C GLY A 96 11.83 14.36 17.38
N LYS A 97 12.56 15.49 17.44
CA LYS A 97 13.98 15.49 17.03
C LYS A 97 14.82 14.52 17.86
N THR A 98 14.64 14.47 19.17
CA THR A 98 15.38 13.57 20.05
C THR A 98 15.11 12.10 19.69
N MET A 99 13.84 11.71 19.49
CA MET A 99 13.47 10.33 19.07
C MET A 99 14.11 9.98 17.73
N HIS A 100 14.05 10.90 16.76
CA HIS A 100 14.69 10.73 15.46
C HIS A 100 16.21 10.54 15.62
N ASP A 101 16.90 11.40 16.38
CA ASP A 101 18.35 11.33 16.58
C ASP A 101 18.77 10.02 17.28
N ILE A 102 17.93 9.48 18.18
CA ILE A 102 18.15 8.16 18.79
C ILE A 102 18.15 7.07 17.73
N ILE A 103 17.17 7.07 16.83
CA ILE A 103 17.07 6.06 15.76
C ILE A 103 18.20 6.21 14.75
N ILE A 104 18.54 7.42 14.30
CA ILE A 104 19.66 7.65 13.38
C ILE A 104 20.97 7.08 13.95
N LYS A 105 21.25 7.28 15.23
CA LYS A 105 22.44 6.72 15.90
C LYS A 105 22.48 5.19 15.89
N LYS A 106 21.31 4.55 15.90
CA LYS A 106 21.18 3.08 15.85
C LYS A 106 21.29 2.51 14.43
N LEU A 107 21.09 3.32 13.39
CA LEU A 107 21.12 2.95 11.98
C LEU A 107 22.47 3.24 11.28
N LYS A 108 23.60 2.98 11.95
CA LYS A 108 24.97 3.39 11.54
C LYS A 108 25.39 2.93 10.14
N ASP A 109 24.92 1.75 9.69
CA ASP A 109 25.30 1.15 8.40
C ASP A 109 24.24 1.38 7.32
N THR A 110 23.40 2.39 7.49
CA THR A 110 22.36 2.75 6.55
C THR A 110 22.83 3.95 5.72
N LYS A 111 22.63 3.92 4.40
CA LYS A 111 22.94 5.04 3.52
C LYS A 111 21.70 5.88 3.22
N LYS A 112 20.51 5.29 3.30
CA LYS A 112 19.26 5.98 2.96
C LYS A 112 18.15 5.65 3.94
N ILE A 113 17.49 6.68 4.46
CA ILE A 113 16.28 6.55 5.27
C ILE A 113 15.08 7.03 4.45
N ILE A 114 14.03 6.22 4.44
CA ILE A 114 12.77 6.48 3.75
C ILE A 114 11.67 6.65 4.80
N ILE A 115 10.84 7.66 4.64
CA ILE A 115 9.66 7.85 5.50
C ILE A 115 8.51 7.04 4.93
N ALA A 116 7.91 6.20 5.76
CA ALA A 116 6.81 5.29 5.38
C ALA A 116 7.20 4.31 4.24
N SER A 117 6.27 3.85 3.44
CA SER A 117 6.46 3.03 2.22
C SER A 117 7.20 1.71 2.43
N TYR A 118 7.22 1.16 3.65
CA TYR A 118 7.86 -0.11 3.97
C TYR A 118 7.04 -1.31 3.47
N SER A 119 7.53 -2.03 2.46
CA SER A 119 6.92 -3.27 1.96
C SER A 119 7.32 -4.48 2.81
N PRO A 120 6.42 -5.44 3.08
CA PRO A 120 5.03 -5.51 2.62
C PRO A 120 4.04 -4.80 3.56
N ASN A 121 4.46 -4.41 4.76
CA ASN A 121 3.61 -3.97 5.86
C ASN A 121 3.47 -2.44 5.91
N TYR A 122 2.89 -1.88 4.86
CA TYR A 122 2.61 -0.45 4.80
C TYR A 122 1.57 -0.04 5.86
N PHE A 123 1.92 0.92 6.71
CA PHE A 123 0.93 1.78 7.35
C PHE A 123 0.55 2.92 6.41
N PHE A 124 1.56 3.53 5.76
CA PHE A 124 1.39 4.65 4.83
C PHE A 124 2.20 4.41 3.56
N TYR A 125 1.78 5.01 2.45
CA TYR A 125 2.48 4.98 1.16
C TYR A 125 3.38 6.20 0.92
N GLY A 126 3.56 7.02 1.94
CA GLY A 126 4.31 8.26 1.97
C GLY A 126 3.79 9.15 3.09
N VAL A 127 4.09 10.44 3.05
CA VAL A 127 3.62 11.45 4.00
C VAL A 127 2.41 12.17 3.42
N ASP A 128 1.29 12.15 4.13
CA ASP A 128 0.10 12.92 3.78
C ASP A 128 0.23 14.33 4.36
N ILE A 129 0.75 15.24 3.55
CA ILE A 129 1.00 16.63 3.98
C ILE A 129 -0.27 17.50 4.02
N GLU A 130 -1.37 17.03 3.42
CA GLU A 130 -2.66 17.74 3.44
C GLU A 130 -3.37 17.50 4.77
N ASN A 131 -3.42 16.25 5.23
CA ASN A 131 -4.04 15.89 6.51
C ASN A 131 -3.11 16.08 7.72
N TYR A 132 -1.78 16.07 7.51
CA TYR A 132 -0.76 16.28 8.55
C TYR A 132 0.23 17.37 8.11
N PRO A 133 -0.19 18.63 7.99
CA PRO A 133 0.62 19.71 7.41
C PRO A 133 1.89 20.03 8.20
N GLU A 134 1.93 19.72 9.50
CA GLU A 134 3.11 19.90 10.34
C GLU A 134 4.25 18.93 9.99
N SER A 135 3.96 17.84 9.26
CA SER A 135 4.97 16.84 8.87
C SER A 135 6.01 17.42 7.93
N LYS A 136 5.58 18.22 6.94
CA LYS A 136 6.49 18.80 5.95
C LYS A 136 7.57 19.67 6.60
N PRO A 137 7.27 20.75 7.35
CA PRO A 137 8.31 21.62 7.95
C PRO A 137 9.17 20.85 8.98
N PHE A 138 8.65 19.81 9.60
CA PHE A 138 9.42 18.96 10.50
C PHE A 138 10.45 18.12 9.75
N LEU A 139 10.05 17.44 8.67
CA LEU A 139 10.94 16.62 7.86
C LEU A 139 11.99 17.47 7.13
N ASP A 140 11.61 18.64 6.61
CA ASP A 140 12.53 19.60 5.98
C ASP A 140 13.64 20.01 6.96
N LYS A 141 13.29 20.33 8.23
CA LYS A 141 14.26 20.65 9.29
C LYS A 141 15.19 19.49 9.65
N LEU A 142 14.75 18.24 9.48
CA LEU A 142 15.57 17.05 9.67
C LEU A 142 16.42 16.71 8.44
N GLY A 143 16.29 17.46 7.35
CA GLY A 143 17.06 17.30 6.11
C GLY A 143 16.55 16.20 5.19
N TYR A 144 15.27 15.82 5.30
CA TYR A 144 14.64 14.94 4.31
C TYR A 144 14.27 15.71 3.05
N VAL A 145 14.38 15.04 1.91
CA VAL A 145 14.06 15.58 0.59
C VAL A 145 12.76 14.95 0.10
N GLN A 146 11.90 15.79 -0.43
CA GLN A 146 10.65 15.40 -1.06
C GLN A 146 10.91 14.71 -2.41
N GLY A 147 10.24 13.60 -2.65
CA GLY A 147 10.23 12.84 -3.90
C GLY A 147 8.90 12.92 -4.64
N SER A 148 8.50 11.82 -5.24
CA SER A 148 7.29 11.69 -6.06
C SER A 148 6.01 11.70 -5.22
N ASN A 149 4.90 12.07 -5.88
CA ASN A 149 3.56 11.91 -5.31
C ASN A 149 2.98 10.54 -5.63
N HIS A 150 2.20 10.02 -4.68
CA HIS A 150 1.40 8.82 -4.81
C HIS A 150 -0.06 9.13 -4.46
N TYR A 151 -0.97 8.55 -5.19
CA TYR A 151 -2.39 8.88 -5.10
C TYR A 151 -3.21 7.67 -4.67
N SER A 152 -3.99 7.80 -3.60
CA SER A 152 -5.10 6.90 -3.32
C SER A 152 -6.32 7.40 -4.08
N MET A 153 -7.04 6.49 -4.70
CA MET A 153 -8.20 6.86 -5.52
C MET A 153 -9.40 5.99 -5.19
N ALA A 154 -10.59 6.53 -5.42
CA ALA A 154 -11.85 5.86 -5.17
C ALA A 154 -12.86 6.12 -6.29
N ARG A 155 -13.92 5.31 -6.30
CA ARG A 155 -15.10 5.50 -7.12
C ARG A 155 -16.34 4.96 -6.40
N ASP A 156 -17.44 5.71 -6.50
CA ASP A 156 -18.77 5.23 -6.18
C ASP A 156 -19.28 4.35 -7.32
N LEU A 157 -19.86 3.20 -6.97
CA LEU A 157 -20.33 2.20 -7.92
C LEU A 157 -21.87 2.06 -7.93
N HIS A 158 -22.60 2.91 -7.23
CA HIS A 158 -24.07 2.92 -7.32
C HIS A 158 -24.52 3.19 -8.77
N GLY A 159 -25.33 2.29 -9.30
CA GLY A 159 -25.79 2.39 -10.69
C GLY A 159 -24.70 2.16 -11.75
N PHE A 160 -23.55 1.62 -11.37
CA PHE A 160 -22.47 1.36 -12.33
C PHE A 160 -22.92 0.35 -13.40
N HIS A 161 -22.70 0.71 -14.63
CA HIS A 161 -22.91 -0.13 -15.80
C HIS A 161 -21.87 0.23 -16.88
N PHE A 162 -21.69 -0.64 -17.86
CA PHE A 162 -20.87 -0.31 -19.02
C PHE A 162 -21.57 0.75 -19.85
N ASP A 163 -20.87 1.83 -20.14
CA ASP A 163 -21.32 2.79 -21.16
C ASP A 163 -21.17 2.19 -22.56
N GLU A 164 -21.82 2.82 -23.56
CA GLU A 164 -21.82 2.37 -24.95
C GLU A 164 -20.38 2.20 -25.50
N LYS A 165 -19.50 3.14 -25.18
CA LYS A 165 -18.08 3.08 -25.59
C LYS A 165 -17.37 1.86 -25.03
N SER A 166 -17.62 1.52 -23.76
CA SER A 166 -17.06 0.34 -23.11
C SER A 166 -17.63 -0.96 -23.65
N ILE A 167 -18.93 -0.98 -23.96
CA ILE A 167 -19.59 -2.11 -24.63
C ILE A 167 -18.95 -2.36 -26.00
N ASN A 168 -18.82 -1.31 -26.83
CA ASN A 168 -18.22 -1.42 -28.15
C ASN A 168 -16.77 -1.92 -28.11
N LYS A 169 -15.98 -1.43 -27.18
CA LYS A 169 -14.61 -1.92 -26.96
C LYS A 169 -14.59 -3.39 -26.56
N TYR A 170 -15.44 -3.78 -25.63
CA TYR A 170 -15.56 -5.15 -25.19
C TYR A 170 -15.91 -6.09 -26.35
N GLN A 171 -16.93 -5.74 -27.15
CA GLN A 171 -17.30 -6.53 -28.34
C GLN A 171 -16.17 -6.63 -29.36
N ALA A 172 -15.44 -5.54 -29.60
CA ALA A 172 -14.28 -5.56 -30.50
C ALA A 172 -13.18 -6.51 -29.99
N LEU A 173 -12.94 -6.56 -28.69
CA LEU A 173 -11.96 -7.51 -28.10
C LEU A 173 -12.46 -8.96 -28.18
N LEU A 174 -13.74 -9.22 -27.92
CA LEU A 174 -14.34 -10.55 -28.11
C LEU A 174 -14.20 -11.03 -29.56
N ASN A 175 -14.46 -10.16 -30.53
CA ASN A 175 -14.33 -10.47 -31.96
C ASN A 175 -12.87 -10.77 -32.36
N LYS A 176 -11.89 -10.22 -31.63
CA LYS A 176 -10.47 -10.56 -31.78
C LYS A 176 -10.08 -11.87 -31.07
N GLY A 177 -11.01 -12.49 -30.33
CA GLY A 177 -10.77 -13.75 -29.60
C GLY A 177 -10.31 -13.61 -28.15
N TYR A 178 -10.24 -12.39 -27.59
CA TYR A 178 -9.97 -12.19 -26.17
C TYR A 178 -11.10 -12.70 -25.29
N LYS A 179 -10.78 -13.18 -24.09
CA LYS A 179 -11.77 -13.65 -23.12
C LYS A 179 -11.52 -12.98 -21.76
N PHE A 180 -12.61 -12.58 -21.10
CA PHE A 180 -12.57 -12.04 -19.73
C PHE A 180 -13.29 -13.03 -18.83
N ILE A 181 -12.57 -13.65 -17.91
CA ILE A 181 -13.08 -14.75 -17.08
C ILE A 181 -12.68 -14.58 -15.61
N ASN A 182 -13.49 -15.12 -14.71
CA ASN A 182 -13.05 -15.30 -13.33
C ASN A 182 -11.92 -16.34 -13.31
N PHE A 183 -10.99 -16.16 -12.37
CA PHE A 183 -9.92 -17.13 -12.17
C PHE A 183 -10.47 -18.53 -11.90
N LYS A 184 -9.77 -19.54 -12.40
CA LYS A 184 -9.95 -20.94 -12.09
C LYS A 184 -8.60 -21.54 -11.72
N TYR A 185 -8.59 -22.54 -10.84
CA TYR A 185 -7.33 -23.14 -10.35
C TYR A 185 -6.48 -23.79 -11.44
N GLU A 186 -7.05 -24.15 -12.58
CA GLU A 186 -6.31 -24.64 -13.75
C GLU A 186 -5.29 -23.62 -14.28
N TYR A 187 -5.52 -22.32 -14.06
CA TYR A 187 -4.63 -21.22 -14.45
C TYR A 187 -3.60 -20.83 -13.37
N SER A 188 -3.52 -21.55 -12.25
CA SER A 188 -2.72 -21.14 -11.09
C SER A 188 -1.26 -20.91 -11.43
N LEU A 189 -0.60 -21.87 -12.07
CA LEU A 189 0.84 -21.77 -12.36
C LEU A 189 1.11 -20.69 -13.41
N GLU A 190 0.31 -20.66 -14.46
CA GLU A 190 0.44 -19.65 -15.53
C GLU A 190 0.27 -18.22 -14.97
N LEU A 191 -0.74 -18.01 -14.11
CA LEU A 191 -0.96 -16.70 -13.48
C LEU A 191 0.21 -16.29 -12.58
N LEU A 192 0.73 -17.21 -11.77
CA LEU A 192 1.85 -16.90 -10.87
C LEU A 192 3.13 -16.56 -11.64
N GLU A 193 3.36 -17.23 -12.78
CA GLU A 193 4.48 -16.94 -13.68
C GLU A 193 4.29 -15.61 -14.41
N PHE A 194 3.11 -15.37 -14.99
CA PHE A 194 2.75 -14.11 -15.64
C PHE A 194 2.96 -12.92 -14.69
N LEU A 195 2.43 -13.02 -13.46
CA LEU A 195 2.55 -11.93 -12.48
C LEU A 195 4.00 -11.67 -12.08
N LYS A 196 4.80 -12.73 -11.88
CA LYS A 196 6.21 -12.59 -11.55
C LYS A 196 6.98 -11.88 -12.66
N ASN A 197 6.77 -12.29 -13.91
CA ASN A 197 7.53 -11.80 -15.06
C ASN A 197 7.12 -10.39 -15.47
N GLU A 198 5.83 -10.04 -15.42
CA GLU A 198 5.33 -8.76 -15.85
C GLU A 198 5.34 -7.68 -14.74
N PHE A 199 5.14 -8.07 -13.47
CA PHE A 199 4.87 -7.13 -12.37
C PHE A 199 5.69 -7.37 -11.11
N GLY A 200 6.43 -8.48 -11.05
CA GLY A 200 7.30 -8.83 -9.93
C GLY A 200 6.63 -9.64 -8.82
N GLY A 201 7.47 -10.04 -7.85
CA GLY A 201 7.09 -10.99 -6.80
C GLY A 201 5.98 -10.52 -5.86
N GLY A 202 5.82 -9.22 -5.66
CA GLY A 202 4.76 -8.67 -4.81
C GLY A 202 3.36 -8.99 -5.33
N TRP A 203 3.14 -8.86 -6.64
CA TRP A 203 1.86 -9.21 -7.27
C TRP A 203 1.62 -10.72 -7.23
N LYS A 204 2.67 -11.51 -7.55
CA LYS A 204 2.63 -12.99 -7.41
C LYS A 204 2.24 -13.40 -6.00
N ARG A 205 2.85 -12.79 -4.97
CA ARG A 205 2.54 -13.07 -3.56
C ARG A 205 1.08 -12.83 -3.23
N ASN A 206 0.50 -11.71 -3.67
CA ASN A 206 -0.90 -11.38 -3.42
C ASN A 206 -1.85 -12.41 -4.04
N ALA A 207 -1.62 -12.81 -5.29
CA ALA A 207 -2.39 -13.87 -5.95
C ALA A 207 -2.24 -15.22 -5.22
N LEU A 208 -1.01 -15.57 -4.83
CA LEU A 208 -0.75 -16.81 -4.09
C LEU A 208 -1.50 -16.87 -2.76
N ILE A 209 -1.53 -15.76 -2.00
CA ILE A 209 -2.30 -15.66 -0.75
C ILE A 209 -3.79 -15.86 -1.01
N ALA A 210 -4.35 -15.23 -2.05
CA ALA A 210 -5.76 -15.41 -2.43
C ALA A 210 -6.06 -16.90 -2.79
N MET A 211 -5.15 -17.56 -3.51
CA MET A 211 -5.27 -18.99 -3.84
C MET A 211 -5.20 -19.88 -2.59
N GLN A 212 -4.25 -19.62 -1.68
CA GLN A 212 -4.11 -20.38 -0.42
C GLN A 212 -5.32 -20.23 0.48
N LYS A 213 -5.93 -19.05 0.53
CA LYS A 213 -7.17 -18.76 1.25
C LYS A 213 -8.42 -19.30 0.54
N ARG A 214 -8.30 -19.92 -0.64
CA ARG A 214 -9.44 -20.35 -1.48
C ARG A 214 -10.41 -19.22 -1.86
N LYS A 215 -9.88 -18.00 -2.03
CA LYS A 215 -10.62 -16.80 -2.40
C LYS A 215 -10.33 -16.30 -3.82
N ALA A 216 -9.40 -16.95 -4.54
CA ALA A 216 -8.93 -16.48 -5.85
C ALA A 216 -10.05 -16.43 -6.91
N GLU A 217 -10.96 -17.41 -6.96
CA GLU A 217 -12.08 -17.45 -7.92
C GLU A 217 -13.07 -16.29 -7.75
N GLU A 218 -13.19 -15.77 -6.53
CA GLU A 218 -14.05 -14.64 -6.22
C GLU A 218 -13.38 -13.27 -6.40
N ARG A 219 -12.04 -13.24 -6.39
CA ARG A 219 -11.24 -12.02 -6.26
C ARG A 219 -10.38 -11.68 -7.46
N ILE A 220 -10.14 -12.64 -8.35
CA ILE A 220 -9.25 -12.46 -9.51
C ILE A 220 -10.04 -12.62 -10.80
N ILE A 221 -9.87 -11.65 -11.70
CA ILE A 221 -10.37 -11.70 -13.07
C ILE A 221 -9.16 -11.78 -14.01
N LEU A 222 -9.23 -12.68 -14.97
CA LEU A 222 -8.21 -12.90 -15.98
C LEU A 222 -8.67 -12.38 -17.35
N VAL A 223 -7.70 -11.94 -18.12
CA VAL A 223 -7.86 -11.75 -19.58
C VAL A 223 -7.00 -12.78 -20.28
N LEU A 224 -7.63 -13.57 -21.14
CA LEU A 224 -6.94 -14.50 -22.02
C LEU A 224 -6.89 -13.91 -23.44
N ASP A 225 -5.76 -14.09 -24.09
CA ASP A 225 -5.56 -13.75 -25.50
C ASP A 225 -6.23 -14.77 -26.45
N PRO A 226 -6.23 -14.56 -27.78
CA PRO A 226 -6.80 -15.49 -28.74
C PRO A 226 -6.22 -16.91 -28.71
N ASN A 227 -5.02 -17.08 -28.15
CA ASN A 227 -4.34 -18.36 -27.96
C ASN A 227 -4.61 -18.98 -26.58
N ASN A 228 -5.58 -18.42 -25.81
CA ASN A 228 -5.89 -18.80 -24.43
C ASN A 228 -4.74 -18.61 -23.43
N LYS A 229 -3.81 -17.68 -23.67
CA LYS A 229 -2.75 -17.31 -22.75
C LYS A 229 -3.15 -16.11 -21.89
N ILE A 230 -2.75 -16.10 -20.64
CA ILE A 230 -3.00 -14.97 -19.75
C ILE A 230 -2.22 -13.75 -20.25
N CYS A 231 -2.96 -12.67 -20.57
CA CYS A 231 -2.39 -11.40 -21.00
C CYS A 231 -2.74 -10.22 -20.09
N GLY A 232 -3.62 -10.44 -19.11
CA GLY A 232 -3.98 -9.45 -18.11
C GLY A 232 -4.68 -10.06 -16.91
N CYS A 233 -4.60 -9.39 -15.80
CA CYS A 233 -5.36 -9.75 -14.61
C CYS A 233 -5.70 -8.53 -13.75
N ALA A 234 -6.76 -8.68 -12.96
CA ALA A 234 -7.10 -7.78 -11.87
C ALA A 234 -7.41 -8.58 -10.61
N ASN A 235 -7.00 -8.04 -9.46
CA ASN A 235 -7.25 -8.61 -8.15
C ASN A 235 -8.02 -7.61 -7.29
N ARG A 236 -8.70 -8.06 -6.25
CA ARG A 236 -9.31 -7.23 -5.23
C ARG A 236 -9.18 -7.87 -3.85
N ALA A 237 -9.51 -7.14 -2.80
CA ALA A 237 -9.53 -7.61 -1.42
C ALA A 237 -8.22 -8.30 -0.98
N ILE A 238 -7.06 -7.77 -1.39
CA ILE A 238 -5.74 -8.37 -1.07
C ILE A 238 -5.40 -8.33 0.43
N ASP A 239 -6.09 -7.48 1.19
CA ASP A 239 -6.01 -7.32 2.64
C ASP A 239 -7.32 -7.72 3.35
N ASP A 240 -8.15 -8.54 2.68
CA ASP A 240 -9.47 -8.97 3.10
C ASP A 240 -10.54 -7.84 3.21
N ASN A 241 -10.22 -6.61 2.83
CA ASN A 241 -11.22 -5.56 2.65
C ASN A 241 -11.87 -5.68 1.27
N GLU A 242 -13.13 -6.05 1.21
CA GLU A 242 -13.87 -6.31 -0.03
C GLU A 242 -13.98 -5.09 -0.96
N MET A 243 -13.94 -3.87 -0.43
CA MET A 243 -13.93 -2.61 -1.19
C MET A 243 -12.58 -2.31 -1.82
N ARG A 244 -11.50 -2.96 -1.37
CA ARG A 244 -10.16 -2.71 -1.87
C ARG A 244 -9.94 -3.34 -3.22
N PHE A 245 -9.79 -2.48 -4.24
CA PHE A 245 -9.45 -2.83 -5.61
C PHE A 245 -7.94 -2.89 -5.84
N GLY A 246 -7.54 -3.71 -6.80
CA GLY A 246 -6.17 -3.81 -7.29
C GLY A 246 -5.35 -4.92 -6.62
N PRO A 247 -4.20 -5.23 -7.23
CA PRO A 247 -3.66 -4.60 -8.44
C PRO A 247 -4.38 -5.04 -9.73
N ILE A 248 -4.23 -4.21 -10.80
CA ILE A 248 -4.69 -4.50 -12.16
C ILE A 248 -3.54 -4.26 -13.14
N GLY A 249 -3.35 -5.15 -14.10
CA GLY A 249 -2.29 -5.00 -15.09
C GLY A 249 -2.51 -5.80 -16.36
N ILE A 250 -1.93 -5.29 -17.44
CA ILE A 250 -1.89 -5.90 -18.77
C ILE A 250 -0.42 -6.11 -19.15
N GLY A 251 -0.10 -7.30 -19.64
CA GLY A 251 1.24 -7.66 -20.14
C GLY A 251 1.73 -6.65 -21.18
N LYS A 252 3.04 -6.42 -21.21
CA LYS A 252 3.66 -5.35 -22.01
C LYS A 252 3.24 -5.39 -23.47
N ASP A 253 3.20 -6.59 -24.04
CA ASP A 253 2.93 -6.83 -25.46
C ASP A 253 1.45 -6.59 -25.85
N TYR A 254 0.56 -6.48 -24.85
CA TYR A 254 -0.89 -6.33 -25.03
C TYR A 254 -1.41 -4.93 -24.63
N ARG A 255 -0.49 -3.98 -24.34
CA ARG A 255 -0.88 -2.62 -23.96
C ARG A 255 -1.36 -1.81 -25.14
N ASN A 256 -2.10 -0.73 -24.83
CA ASN A 256 -2.66 0.23 -25.81
C ASN A 256 -3.78 -0.31 -26.70
N GLU A 257 -4.26 -1.55 -26.49
CA GLU A 257 -5.41 -2.13 -27.19
C GLU A 257 -6.76 -1.88 -26.49
N GLY A 258 -6.76 -1.17 -25.36
CA GLY A 258 -7.97 -0.88 -24.57
C GLY A 258 -8.38 -1.99 -23.61
N ILE A 259 -7.62 -3.09 -23.55
CA ILE A 259 -7.90 -4.26 -22.68
C ILE A 259 -8.01 -3.84 -21.21
N GLY A 260 -7.07 -3.00 -20.73
CA GLY A 260 -7.05 -2.56 -19.33
C GLY A 260 -8.34 -1.84 -18.90
N SER A 261 -8.88 -0.97 -19.77
CA SER A 261 -10.14 -0.25 -19.48
C SER A 261 -11.33 -1.21 -19.41
N VAL A 262 -11.39 -2.19 -20.29
CA VAL A 262 -12.45 -3.23 -20.26
C VAL A 262 -12.30 -4.11 -19.02
N LEU A 263 -11.08 -4.54 -18.69
CA LEU A 263 -10.81 -5.33 -17.48
C LEU A 263 -11.21 -4.58 -16.21
N LEU A 264 -10.89 -3.29 -16.11
CA LEU A 264 -11.32 -2.46 -14.98
C LEU A 264 -12.85 -2.44 -14.87
N ASN A 265 -13.56 -2.18 -15.98
CA ASN A 265 -15.02 -2.17 -15.98
C ASN A 265 -15.62 -3.53 -15.60
N PHE A 266 -15.01 -4.65 -15.99
CA PHE A 266 -15.40 -5.98 -15.54
C PHE A 266 -15.27 -6.13 -14.02
N CYS A 267 -14.17 -5.66 -13.42
CA CYS A 267 -13.99 -5.69 -11.99
C CYS A 267 -15.03 -4.84 -11.25
N LEU A 268 -15.31 -3.64 -11.74
CA LEU A 268 -16.31 -2.76 -11.14
C LEU A 268 -17.71 -3.37 -11.22
N LEU A 269 -18.05 -4.00 -12.34
CA LEU A 269 -19.33 -4.71 -12.50
C LEU A 269 -19.41 -5.96 -11.59
N ASP A 270 -18.32 -6.71 -11.44
CA ASP A 270 -18.26 -7.85 -10.50
C ASP A 270 -18.46 -7.40 -9.06
N MET A 271 -17.83 -6.27 -8.67
CA MET A 271 -18.02 -5.68 -7.34
C MET A 271 -19.49 -5.29 -7.10
N THR A 272 -20.13 -4.60 -8.04
CA THR A 272 -21.55 -4.21 -7.87
C THR A 272 -22.49 -5.42 -7.79
N LYS A 273 -22.26 -6.48 -8.58
CA LYS A 273 -23.00 -7.74 -8.49
C LYS A 273 -22.87 -8.44 -7.14
N LYS A 274 -21.78 -8.17 -6.42
CA LYS A 274 -21.52 -8.68 -5.07
C LYS A 274 -21.99 -7.73 -3.96
N GLY A 275 -22.72 -6.65 -4.32
CA GLY A 275 -23.23 -5.66 -3.36
C GLY A 275 -22.18 -4.68 -2.85
N ILE A 276 -21.04 -4.56 -3.55
CA ILE A 276 -19.97 -3.63 -3.18
C ILE A 276 -20.15 -2.37 -4.04
N TYR A 277 -20.57 -1.28 -3.40
CA TYR A 277 -20.92 -0.02 -4.08
C TYR A 277 -19.89 1.10 -3.88
N HIS A 278 -18.78 0.81 -3.21
CA HIS A 278 -17.63 1.71 -3.10
C HIS A 278 -16.36 0.93 -3.37
N MET A 279 -15.48 1.48 -4.20
CA MET A 279 -14.16 0.91 -4.42
C MET A 279 -13.08 1.94 -4.17
N PHE A 280 -11.97 1.50 -3.63
CA PHE A 280 -10.76 2.31 -3.49
C PHE A 280 -9.50 1.48 -3.66
N PHE A 281 -8.39 2.16 -3.93
CA PHE A 281 -7.06 1.59 -3.80
C PHE A 281 -6.09 2.59 -3.16
N MET A 282 -4.99 2.09 -2.64
CA MET A 282 -4.13 2.87 -1.75
C MET A 282 -3.07 3.68 -2.46
N THR A 283 -2.61 3.26 -3.64
CA THR A 283 -1.49 3.96 -4.29
C THR A 283 -1.44 3.75 -5.79
N THR A 284 -1.16 4.82 -6.50
CA THR A 284 -0.70 4.84 -7.90
C THR A 284 0.22 6.04 -8.10
N ASP A 285 0.98 6.04 -9.18
CA ASP A 285 1.77 7.17 -9.64
C ASP A 285 0.95 8.14 -10.51
N GLU A 286 1.61 9.15 -11.08
CA GLU A 286 0.96 10.16 -11.93
C GLU A 286 0.38 9.58 -13.23
N ASP A 287 1.04 8.59 -13.82
CA ASP A 287 0.55 7.94 -15.05
C ASP A 287 -0.69 7.10 -14.77
N GLY A 288 -0.65 6.31 -13.70
CA GLY A 288 -1.79 5.55 -13.23
C GLY A 288 -2.96 6.44 -12.81
N LYS A 289 -2.71 7.57 -12.13
CA LYS A 289 -3.74 8.55 -11.79
C LYS A 289 -4.49 8.99 -13.05
N ARG A 290 -3.79 9.44 -14.10
CA ARG A 290 -4.40 9.86 -15.37
C ARG A 290 -5.20 8.74 -16.03
N TYR A 291 -4.74 7.49 -15.93
CA TYR A 291 -5.49 6.34 -16.42
C TYR A 291 -6.80 6.15 -15.66
N TYR A 292 -6.75 6.18 -14.33
CA TYR A 292 -7.93 5.95 -13.49
C TYR A 292 -8.93 7.10 -13.55
N GLU A 293 -8.50 8.36 -13.64
CA GLU A 293 -9.36 9.53 -13.82
C GLU A 293 -10.20 9.41 -15.11
N ARG A 294 -9.55 8.98 -16.21
CA ARG A 294 -10.26 8.71 -17.48
C ARG A 294 -11.28 7.57 -17.38
N ASN A 295 -11.19 6.74 -16.36
CA ASN A 295 -12.11 5.66 -16.06
C ASN A 295 -13.05 6.00 -14.89
N GLY A 296 -13.19 7.28 -14.52
CA GLY A 296 -14.17 7.79 -13.57
C GLY A 296 -13.82 7.63 -12.10
N LEU A 297 -12.55 7.38 -11.77
CA LEU A 297 -12.06 7.44 -10.39
C LEU A 297 -11.60 8.87 -10.06
N HIS A 298 -11.59 9.21 -8.78
CA HIS A 298 -11.08 10.47 -8.28
C HIS A 298 -10.06 10.25 -7.17
N VAL A 299 -9.14 11.20 -7.01
CA VAL A 299 -8.15 11.20 -5.94
C VAL A 299 -8.86 11.48 -4.61
N ILE A 300 -8.57 10.64 -3.60
CA ILE A 300 -9.08 10.81 -2.23
C ILE A 300 -7.98 11.18 -1.24
N ARG A 301 -6.71 10.83 -1.52
CA ARG A 301 -5.54 11.21 -0.73
C ARG A 301 -4.30 11.31 -1.60
N THR A 302 -3.42 12.23 -1.22
CA THR A 302 -2.10 12.40 -1.82
C THR A 302 -1.02 12.12 -0.79
N PHE A 303 -0.13 11.19 -1.10
CA PHE A 303 1.05 10.89 -0.29
C PHE A 303 2.30 11.35 -1.01
N VAL A 304 3.23 11.91 -0.28
CA VAL A 304 4.50 12.41 -0.80
C VAL A 304 5.63 11.56 -0.26
N GLU A 305 6.50 11.09 -1.14
CA GLU A 305 7.74 10.41 -0.73
C GLU A 305 8.67 11.39 -0.02
N TYR A 306 9.30 10.93 1.05
CA TYR A 306 10.38 11.63 1.71
C TYR A 306 11.53 10.67 1.98
N SER A 307 12.75 11.08 1.65
CA SER A 307 13.95 10.30 1.97
C SER A 307 15.13 11.20 2.31
N LYS A 308 16.11 10.61 2.98
CA LYS A 308 17.36 11.28 3.38
C LYS A 308 18.52 10.32 3.20
N ASP A 309 19.57 10.79 2.55
CA ASP A 309 20.88 10.11 2.52
C ASP A 309 21.65 10.48 3.78
N ILE A 310 22.33 9.50 4.41
CA ILE A 310 23.05 9.65 5.67
C ILE A 310 24.46 9.08 5.60
#